data_8ae4ffa5145dc37681c7d1fc0bec4140
#
_entry.id   8ae4ffa5145dc37681c7d1fc0bec4140
#
_cell.length_a   1.000
_cell.length_b   1.000
_cell.length_c   1.000
_cell.angle_alpha   90.00
_cell.angle_beta   90.00
_cell.angle_gamma   90.00
#
_symmetry.space_group_name_H-M   'P 1'
#
loop_
_entity.id
_entity.type
_entity.pdbx_description
1 polymer ?
#
loop_
_entity_poly.entity_id
_entity_poly.type
_entity_poly.pdbx_seq_one_letter_code
_entity_poly.pdbx_strand_id
1 'polypeptide(L)'
;MKMPDLATTGSDIRLVRWLASPGQWVKRGQPLLEVETEKALSQVESIATGVLKEVRVLPNGLVPAGRVIAVLEVNASPPAAIGGSQPLRASSPDAPPAAAPARYKKTFLLSLYERMLLIREFEERVKLLFLEGTMAGTIHQCQGQEATAVGVCSALHADDWITSTFRGHGHALAKGLSLQELLDELFGATTGCCKGKGGSMHVGNMEKGMLPGIAIVAGGIPLAVGMALAFKMQKKPTVVACFFGDGAVAEGAFHEGVNMAALWKLPAIFVCENNLYGASTHISKVMKNTRISDRAAGYGFRGQTVDGNDVLAVYEASRQAAADCRAGNGPVLLELMTYRRTGHSRRDPCHYQPADERDAWFSRDPIQRFSSWLTQQAEISAADFEEIAARIQVQIDKAVENAKQAPLPTVNDLRKGVFG
;
A
#
# COMPACT_ATOMS: atom_id res chain seq x y z
N MET A 1 -12.69 -17.69 -36.38
CA MET A 1 -13.84 -17.07 -35.71
C MET A 1 -14.48 -16.06 -36.64
N LYS A 2 -15.80 -16.06 -36.77
CA LYS A 2 -16.54 -15.09 -37.56
C LYS A 2 -17.23 -14.09 -36.64
N MET A 3 -17.47 -12.88 -37.13
CA MET A 3 -18.29 -11.87 -36.46
C MET A 3 -19.71 -12.41 -36.27
N PRO A 4 -20.24 -12.49 -35.05
CA PRO A 4 -21.62 -12.91 -34.85
C PRO A 4 -22.59 -11.86 -35.35
N ASP A 5 -23.82 -12.29 -35.66
CA ASP A 5 -24.89 -11.38 -36.10
C ASP A 5 -25.50 -10.71 -34.86
N LEU A 6 -25.02 -9.52 -34.58
CA LEU A 6 -25.43 -8.70 -33.43
C LEU A 6 -26.27 -7.47 -33.83
N ALA A 7 -26.43 -7.26 -35.15
CA ALA A 7 -27.19 -6.14 -35.70
C ALA A 7 -28.57 -6.59 -36.18
N THR A 8 -29.62 -5.87 -35.78
CA THR A 8 -31.02 -6.20 -36.15
C THR A 8 -31.39 -5.87 -37.61
N THR A 9 -30.53 -5.22 -38.36
CA THR A 9 -30.83 -4.69 -39.70
C THR A 9 -29.74 -4.92 -40.76
N GLY A 10 -28.80 -5.88 -40.53
CA GLY A 10 -27.71 -6.15 -41.51
C GLY A 10 -26.67 -5.02 -41.62
N SER A 11 -26.66 -4.08 -40.70
CA SER A 11 -25.69 -3.00 -40.66
C SER A 11 -24.31 -3.49 -40.19
N ASP A 12 -23.25 -2.82 -40.66
CA ASP A 12 -21.87 -3.12 -40.26
C ASP A 12 -21.67 -2.87 -38.77
N ILE A 13 -20.97 -3.79 -38.09
CA ILE A 13 -20.63 -3.74 -36.69
C ILE A 13 -19.24 -3.10 -36.55
N ARG A 14 -19.09 -2.08 -35.73
CA ARG A 14 -17.79 -1.45 -35.46
C ARG A 14 -17.02 -2.24 -34.39
N LEU A 15 -15.84 -2.74 -34.74
CA LEU A 15 -14.93 -3.33 -33.76
C LEU A 15 -14.23 -2.21 -32.98
N VAL A 16 -14.53 -2.06 -31.69
CA VAL A 16 -13.96 -0.99 -30.83
C VAL A 16 -12.52 -1.33 -30.44
N ARG A 17 -12.32 -2.49 -29.82
CA ARG A 17 -10.99 -2.95 -29.41
C ARG A 17 -10.93 -4.47 -29.24
N TRP A 18 -9.71 -5.02 -29.32
CA TRP A 18 -9.42 -6.37 -28.92
C TRP A 18 -9.11 -6.42 -27.41
N LEU A 19 -9.65 -7.43 -26.73
CA LEU A 19 -9.41 -7.73 -25.31
C LEU A 19 -8.37 -8.85 -25.15
N ALA A 20 -8.04 -9.56 -26.22
CA ALA A 20 -6.99 -10.56 -26.28
C ALA A 20 -6.02 -10.25 -27.43
N SER A 21 -4.75 -10.62 -27.25
CA SER A 21 -3.68 -10.38 -28.22
C SER A 21 -3.33 -11.63 -29.01
N PRO A 22 -2.84 -11.51 -30.27
CA PRO A 22 -2.26 -12.64 -31.00
C PRO A 22 -1.16 -13.34 -30.17
N GLY A 23 -1.16 -14.68 -30.18
CA GLY A 23 -0.31 -15.51 -29.35
C GLY A 23 -0.88 -15.84 -27.95
N GLN A 24 -1.94 -15.17 -27.53
CA GLN A 24 -2.57 -15.42 -26.25
C GLN A 24 -3.43 -16.69 -26.29
N TRP A 25 -3.31 -17.52 -25.26
CA TRP A 25 -4.20 -18.64 -25.03
C TRP A 25 -5.50 -18.14 -24.41
N VAL A 26 -6.63 -18.59 -24.92
CA VAL A 26 -7.98 -18.13 -24.53
C VAL A 26 -8.90 -19.32 -24.31
N LYS A 27 -9.84 -19.18 -23.39
CA LYS A 27 -10.85 -20.18 -23.08
C LYS A 27 -12.13 -19.91 -23.88
N ARG A 28 -12.89 -20.96 -24.21
CA ARG A 28 -14.25 -20.82 -24.71
C ARG A 28 -15.10 -20.01 -23.73
N GLY A 29 -15.84 -19.01 -24.22
CA GLY A 29 -16.62 -18.06 -23.41
C GLY A 29 -15.82 -16.88 -22.84
N GLN A 30 -14.50 -16.80 -23.10
CA GLN A 30 -13.71 -15.64 -22.70
C GLN A 30 -13.94 -14.48 -23.66
N PRO A 31 -14.21 -13.23 -23.19
CA PRO A 31 -14.32 -12.06 -24.02
C PRO A 31 -13.04 -11.81 -24.82
N LEU A 32 -13.17 -11.68 -26.17
CA LEU A 32 -12.05 -11.46 -27.08
C LEU A 32 -11.98 -10.04 -27.63
N LEU A 33 -13.12 -9.40 -27.83
CA LEU A 33 -13.20 -8.05 -28.39
C LEU A 33 -14.49 -7.36 -27.97
N GLU A 34 -14.47 -6.03 -28.04
CA GLU A 34 -15.64 -5.17 -27.86
C GLU A 34 -16.08 -4.63 -29.22
N VAL A 35 -17.37 -4.65 -29.44
CA VAL A 35 -18.02 -4.15 -30.64
C VAL A 35 -19.13 -3.17 -30.32
N GLU A 36 -19.30 -2.17 -31.16
CA GLU A 36 -20.37 -1.18 -31.07
C GLU A 36 -21.38 -1.46 -32.18
N THR A 37 -22.65 -1.56 -31.79
CA THR A 37 -23.80 -1.63 -32.67
C THR A 37 -24.66 -0.38 -32.52
N GLU A 38 -25.63 -0.16 -33.36
CA GLU A 38 -26.54 1.00 -33.28
C GLU A 38 -27.27 1.13 -31.92
N LYS A 39 -27.30 0.05 -31.11
CA LYS A 39 -28.06 0.00 -29.86
C LYS A 39 -27.22 -0.12 -28.59
N ALA A 40 -26.01 -0.69 -28.66
CA ALA A 40 -25.20 -0.96 -27.47
C ALA A 40 -23.74 -1.32 -27.81
N LEU A 41 -22.89 -1.13 -26.78
CA LEU A 41 -21.56 -1.73 -26.73
C LEU A 41 -21.69 -3.17 -26.20
N SER A 42 -21.16 -4.15 -26.93
CA SER A 42 -21.26 -5.57 -26.62
C SER A 42 -19.90 -6.26 -26.67
N GLN A 43 -19.71 -7.31 -25.88
CA GLN A 43 -18.52 -8.14 -25.93
C GLN A 43 -18.77 -9.40 -26.76
N VAL A 44 -17.77 -9.76 -27.55
CA VAL A 44 -17.79 -11.00 -28.34
C VAL A 44 -16.81 -11.99 -27.74
N GLU A 45 -17.34 -13.16 -27.37
CA GLU A 45 -16.60 -14.21 -26.68
C GLU A 45 -15.95 -15.21 -27.64
N SER A 46 -14.91 -15.89 -27.16
CA SER A 46 -14.27 -16.99 -27.87
C SER A 46 -15.21 -18.19 -28.04
N ILE A 47 -15.33 -18.68 -29.24
CA ILE A 47 -16.12 -19.88 -29.56
C ILE A 47 -15.43 -21.19 -29.25
N ALA A 48 -14.11 -21.15 -28.96
CA ALA A 48 -13.28 -22.33 -28.65
C ALA A 48 -12.16 -22.00 -27.68
N THR A 49 -11.64 -23.03 -27.02
CA THR A 49 -10.39 -22.94 -26.23
C THR A 49 -9.19 -23.20 -27.13
N GLY A 50 -8.17 -22.33 -27.06
CA GLY A 50 -6.96 -22.45 -27.91
C GLY A 50 -6.14 -21.17 -27.91
N VAL A 51 -5.22 -21.05 -28.86
CA VAL A 51 -4.38 -19.84 -29.03
C VAL A 51 -5.01 -18.93 -30.07
N LEU A 52 -5.17 -17.65 -29.76
CA LEU A 52 -5.55 -16.62 -30.73
C LEU A 52 -4.36 -16.39 -31.68
N LYS A 53 -4.38 -17.00 -32.83
CA LYS A 53 -3.24 -17.01 -33.76
C LYS A 53 -3.12 -15.71 -34.57
N GLU A 54 -4.24 -15.17 -35.00
CA GLU A 54 -4.28 -14.02 -35.90
C GLU A 54 -5.56 -13.21 -35.67
N VAL A 55 -5.45 -11.88 -35.68
CA VAL A 55 -6.57 -10.95 -35.76
C VAL A 55 -6.59 -10.34 -37.17
N ARG A 56 -7.74 -10.35 -37.84
CA ARG A 56 -7.90 -9.93 -39.24
C ARG A 56 -8.60 -8.59 -39.41
N VAL A 57 -8.97 -7.97 -38.31
CA VAL A 57 -9.63 -6.66 -38.29
C VAL A 57 -8.97 -5.79 -37.23
N LEU A 58 -8.60 -4.59 -37.64
CA LEU A 58 -8.02 -3.60 -36.73
C LEU A 58 -9.09 -2.90 -35.90
N PRO A 59 -8.75 -2.35 -34.71
CA PRO A 59 -9.65 -1.50 -33.94
C PRO A 59 -10.23 -0.36 -34.81
N ASN A 60 -11.48 -0.01 -34.54
CA ASN A 60 -12.30 0.96 -35.24
C ASN A 60 -12.73 0.54 -36.68
N GLY A 61 -12.42 -0.70 -37.10
CA GLY A 61 -12.87 -1.24 -38.38
C GLY A 61 -14.36 -1.60 -38.38
N LEU A 62 -15.05 -1.33 -39.48
CA LEU A 62 -16.43 -1.78 -39.74
C LEU A 62 -16.40 -3.20 -40.32
N VAL A 63 -17.22 -4.07 -39.75
CA VAL A 63 -17.21 -5.51 -40.10
C VAL A 63 -18.63 -6.01 -40.23
N PRO A 64 -19.00 -6.54 -41.41
CA PRO A 64 -20.29 -7.18 -41.57
C PRO A 64 -20.37 -8.50 -40.79
N ALA A 65 -21.56 -8.87 -40.32
CA ALA A 65 -21.82 -10.17 -39.74
C ALA A 65 -21.35 -11.32 -40.65
N GLY A 66 -20.80 -12.37 -40.04
CA GLY A 66 -20.28 -13.55 -40.77
C GLY A 66 -18.85 -13.41 -41.31
N ARG A 67 -18.26 -12.21 -41.35
CA ARG A 67 -16.86 -12.03 -41.79
C ARG A 67 -15.90 -12.67 -40.81
N VAL A 68 -14.83 -13.29 -41.33
CA VAL A 68 -13.77 -13.84 -40.48
C VAL A 68 -12.96 -12.71 -39.82
N ILE A 69 -12.97 -12.64 -38.51
CA ILE A 69 -12.31 -11.59 -37.70
C ILE A 69 -11.03 -12.09 -36.99
N ALA A 70 -10.96 -13.40 -36.71
CA ALA A 70 -9.80 -13.99 -36.01
C ALA A 70 -9.63 -15.47 -36.39
N VAL A 71 -8.41 -15.98 -36.22
CA VAL A 71 -8.05 -17.39 -36.30
C VAL A 71 -7.66 -17.90 -34.93
N LEU A 72 -8.33 -18.98 -34.47
CA LEU A 72 -8.02 -19.70 -33.25
C LEU A 72 -7.43 -21.07 -33.61
N GLU A 73 -6.31 -21.41 -32.95
CA GLU A 73 -5.69 -22.73 -33.04
C GLU A 73 -6.16 -23.58 -31.85
N VAL A 74 -7.14 -24.47 -32.11
CA VAL A 74 -7.88 -25.18 -31.07
C VAL A 74 -7.17 -26.40 -30.46
N ASN A 75 -6.13 -26.93 -31.07
CA ASN A 75 -5.37 -28.10 -30.59
C ASN A 75 -4.00 -27.70 -30.02
N ALA A 76 -3.74 -26.43 -29.81
CA ALA A 76 -2.56 -25.97 -29.10
C ALA A 76 -2.68 -26.32 -27.62
N SER A 77 -1.72 -27.05 -27.10
CA SER A 77 -1.53 -27.14 -25.64
C SER A 77 -1.33 -25.74 -25.11
N PRO A 78 -1.85 -25.41 -23.90
CA PRO A 78 -1.51 -24.13 -23.30
C PRO A 78 0.01 -23.98 -23.35
N PRO A 79 0.55 -22.84 -23.78
CA PRO A 79 1.99 -22.62 -23.80
C PRO A 79 2.51 -22.99 -22.40
N ALA A 80 3.50 -23.88 -22.35
CA ALA A 80 4.24 -24.11 -21.12
C ALA A 80 4.59 -22.72 -20.62
N ALA A 81 4.19 -22.41 -19.40
CA ALA A 81 4.34 -21.09 -18.81
C ALA A 81 5.82 -20.69 -18.98
N ILE A 82 6.12 -19.89 -20.00
CA ILE A 82 7.39 -19.20 -20.10
C ILE A 82 7.34 -18.27 -18.91
N GLY A 83 7.97 -18.69 -17.79
CA GLY A 83 8.28 -17.88 -16.63
C GLY A 83 7.35 -16.66 -16.44
N GLY A 84 6.04 -16.84 -16.55
CA GLY A 84 5.09 -15.96 -15.94
C GLY A 84 5.41 -16.12 -14.46
N SER A 85 5.83 -15.04 -13.81
CA SER A 85 5.88 -14.96 -12.37
C SER A 85 4.71 -15.78 -11.86
N GLN A 86 5.00 -16.93 -11.20
CA GLN A 86 3.97 -17.60 -10.42
C GLN A 86 3.27 -16.47 -9.67
N PRO A 87 1.94 -16.42 -9.61
CA PRO A 87 1.30 -15.55 -8.65
C PRO A 87 2.09 -15.83 -7.38
N LEU A 88 2.67 -14.77 -6.80
CA LEU A 88 3.41 -14.87 -5.56
C LEU A 88 2.64 -15.88 -4.74
N ARG A 89 3.21 -17.08 -4.52
CA ARG A 89 2.77 -17.88 -3.40
C ARG A 89 3.05 -16.96 -2.22
N ALA A 90 2.05 -16.16 -1.88
CA ALA A 90 1.94 -15.69 -0.53
C ALA A 90 2.29 -16.92 0.29
N SER A 91 3.32 -16.83 1.14
CA SER A 91 3.56 -17.82 2.18
C SER A 91 2.20 -18.33 2.57
N SER A 92 1.96 -19.67 2.51
CA SER A 92 0.61 -20.26 2.60
C SER A 92 -0.19 -19.48 3.64
N PRO A 93 -1.47 -19.15 3.36
CA PRO A 93 -2.29 -18.28 4.22
C PRO A 93 -2.36 -18.74 5.67
N ASP A 94 -1.98 -19.99 5.90
CA ASP A 94 -2.07 -20.72 7.17
C ASP A 94 -0.72 -20.89 7.89
N ALA A 95 0.37 -20.26 7.43
CA ALA A 95 1.60 -20.29 8.21
C ALA A 95 1.38 -19.46 9.49
N PRO A 96 1.45 -20.08 10.69
CA PRO A 96 1.33 -19.34 11.94
C PRO A 96 2.44 -18.27 11.99
N PRO A 97 2.23 -17.15 12.73
CA PRO A 97 3.27 -16.15 12.92
C PRO A 97 4.58 -16.83 13.32
N ALA A 98 5.67 -16.45 12.67
CA ALA A 98 6.96 -17.15 12.69
C ALA A 98 7.68 -17.16 14.05
N ALA A 99 7.09 -16.62 15.12
CA ALA A 99 7.72 -16.49 16.44
C ALA A 99 6.97 -17.21 17.55
N ALA A 100 7.70 -17.98 18.36
CA ALA A 100 7.14 -18.64 19.54
C ALA A 100 6.72 -17.58 20.61
N PRO A 101 5.54 -17.73 21.25
CA PRO A 101 5.01 -16.77 22.24
C PRO A 101 5.95 -16.49 23.41
N ALA A 102 6.66 -17.51 23.88
CA ALA A 102 7.61 -17.42 25.01
C ALA A 102 8.76 -16.39 24.82
N ARG A 103 8.94 -15.89 23.58
CA ARG A 103 9.98 -14.90 23.25
C ARG A 103 9.59 -13.47 23.62
N TYR A 104 8.30 -13.17 23.75
CA TYR A 104 7.81 -11.81 23.97
C TYR A 104 7.04 -11.70 25.28
N LYS A 105 7.20 -10.55 25.96
CA LYS A 105 6.37 -10.22 27.13
C LYS A 105 4.93 -9.97 26.70
N LYS A 106 3.94 -10.44 27.48
CA LYS A 106 2.51 -10.22 27.25
C LYS A 106 2.19 -8.72 27.04
N THR A 107 2.79 -7.85 27.84
CA THR A 107 2.63 -6.38 27.71
C THR A 107 3.07 -5.83 26.37
N PHE A 108 4.16 -6.36 25.81
CA PHE A 108 4.61 -5.96 24.47
C PHE A 108 3.63 -6.41 23.38
N LEU A 109 3.17 -7.66 23.47
CA LEU A 109 2.20 -8.20 22.51
C LEU A 109 0.89 -7.40 22.54
N LEU A 110 0.36 -7.10 23.74
CA LEU A 110 -0.83 -6.26 23.89
C LEU A 110 -0.60 -4.86 23.34
N SER A 111 0.59 -4.28 23.51
CA SER A 111 0.90 -2.95 22.96
C SER A 111 0.90 -2.92 21.44
N LEU A 112 1.35 -3.99 20.75
CA LEU A 112 1.24 -4.11 19.29
C LEU A 112 -0.22 -4.16 18.83
N TYR A 113 -1.03 -4.96 19.51
CA TYR A 113 -2.46 -5.07 19.22
C TYR A 113 -3.18 -3.73 19.41
N GLU A 114 -3.00 -3.10 20.57
CA GLU A 114 -3.59 -1.80 20.91
C GLU A 114 -3.25 -0.74 19.87
N ARG A 115 -1.98 -0.65 19.45
CA ARG A 115 -1.53 0.33 18.45
C ARG A 115 -2.12 0.07 17.07
N MET A 116 -2.24 -1.19 16.64
CA MET A 116 -2.91 -1.52 15.39
C MET A 116 -4.40 -1.18 15.45
N LEU A 117 -5.07 -1.53 16.55
CA LEU A 117 -6.48 -1.22 16.73
C LEU A 117 -6.73 0.29 16.80
N LEU A 118 -5.87 1.04 17.50
CA LEU A 118 -5.93 2.49 17.55
C LEU A 118 -5.88 3.12 16.16
N ILE A 119 -4.98 2.66 15.30
CA ILE A 119 -4.88 3.14 13.91
C ILE A 119 -6.17 2.83 13.15
N ARG A 120 -6.71 1.62 13.27
CA ARG A 120 -7.96 1.22 12.61
C ARG A 120 -9.14 2.07 13.03
N GLU A 121 -9.36 2.21 14.33
CA GLU A 121 -10.49 2.98 14.89
C GLU A 121 -10.35 4.48 14.59
N PHE A 122 -9.13 5.01 14.64
CA PHE A 122 -8.84 6.36 14.20
C PHE A 122 -9.25 6.59 12.74
N GLU A 123 -8.85 5.70 11.84
CA GLU A 123 -9.18 5.82 10.41
C GLU A 123 -10.68 5.65 10.15
N GLU A 124 -11.38 4.79 10.87
CA GLU A 124 -12.85 4.72 10.79
C GLU A 124 -13.52 6.01 11.26
N ARG A 125 -13.03 6.61 12.33
CA ARG A 125 -13.51 7.91 12.81
C ARG A 125 -13.24 9.03 11.80
N VAL A 126 -12.04 9.09 11.24
CA VAL A 126 -11.65 10.07 10.19
C VAL A 126 -12.56 9.93 8.96
N LYS A 127 -12.90 8.71 8.59
CA LYS A 127 -13.84 8.43 7.51
C LYS A 127 -15.21 9.07 7.77
N LEU A 128 -15.77 8.92 8.97
CA LEU A 128 -17.05 9.48 9.33
C LEU A 128 -17.00 11.01 9.33
N LEU A 129 -16.00 11.60 9.97
CA LEU A 129 -15.80 13.05 10.02
C LEU A 129 -15.64 13.67 8.61
N PHE A 130 -14.96 12.96 7.71
CA PHE A 130 -14.85 13.39 6.31
C PHE A 130 -16.21 13.37 5.60
N LEU A 131 -17.03 12.34 5.83
CA LEU A 131 -18.38 12.23 5.25
C LEU A 131 -19.32 13.30 5.79
N GLU A 132 -19.15 13.72 7.04
CA GLU A 132 -19.87 14.83 7.68
C GLU A 132 -19.44 16.21 7.14
N GLY A 133 -18.36 16.26 6.32
CA GLY A 133 -17.83 17.51 5.77
C GLY A 133 -17.04 18.37 6.77
N THR A 134 -16.68 17.82 7.92
CA THR A 134 -15.92 18.54 8.95
C THR A 134 -14.42 18.62 8.66
N MET A 135 -13.93 17.84 7.71
CA MET A 135 -12.52 17.81 7.30
C MET A 135 -12.37 18.25 5.85
N ALA A 136 -11.44 19.18 5.60
CA ALA A 136 -11.10 19.65 4.26
C ALA A 136 -10.01 18.77 3.59
N GLY A 137 -9.91 18.87 2.27
CA GLY A 137 -8.83 18.27 1.51
C GLY A 137 -9.08 16.84 1.06
N THR A 138 -8.00 16.11 0.83
CA THR A 138 -8.04 14.71 0.36
C THR A 138 -7.42 13.81 1.41
N ILE A 139 -8.11 12.72 1.75
CA ILE A 139 -7.71 11.76 2.78
C ILE A 139 -7.32 10.43 2.14
N HIS A 140 -6.16 9.90 2.54
CA HIS A 140 -5.62 8.62 2.09
C HIS A 140 -5.46 7.70 3.30
N GLN A 141 -6.44 6.84 3.53
CA GLN A 141 -6.50 5.97 4.71
C GLN A 141 -5.57 4.76 4.60
N CYS A 142 -4.96 4.36 5.72
CA CYS A 142 -4.02 3.24 5.79
C CYS A 142 -4.64 1.92 6.26
N GLN A 143 -5.97 1.82 6.31
CA GLN A 143 -6.68 0.61 6.75
C GLN A 143 -6.24 -0.63 5.96
N GLY A 144 -5.89 -1.68 6.69
CA GLY A 144 -5.31 -2.92 6.17
C GLY A 144 -3.78 -2.97 6.24
N GLN A 145 -3.11 -1.83 6.47
CA GLN A 145 -1.65 -1.69 6.54
C GLN A 145 -1.16 -1.37 7.98
N GLU A 146 -1.96 -1.64 9.01
CA GLU A 146 -1.63 -1.28 10.39
C GLU A 146 -0.40 -2.04 10.90
N ALA A 147 -0.27 -3.31 10.51
CA ALA A 147 0.85 -4.14 10.94
C ALA A 147 2.19 -3.68 10.36
N THR A 148 2.21 -3.09 9.16
CA THR A 148 3.43 -2.54 8.57
C THR A 148 3.93 -1.36 9.39
N ALA A 149 3.06 -0.40 9.68
CA ALA A 149 3.39 0.79 10.46
C ALA A 149 3.84 0.42 11.88
N VAL A 150 3.03 -0.40 12.58
CA VAL A 150 3.28 -0.77 14.00
C VAL A 150 4.51 -1.66 14.11
N GLY A 151 4.67 -2.67 13.24
CA GLY A 151 5.81 -3.58 13.28
C GLY A 151 7.13 -2.86 13.07
N VAL A 152 7.22 -2.01 12.04
CA VAL A 152 8.43 -1.23 11.75
C VAL A 152 8.74 -0.26 12.89
N CYS A 153 7.79 0.60 13.28
CA CYS A 153 8.03 1.62 14.29
C CYS A 153 8.33 1.02 15.68
N SER A 154 7.78 -0.17 16.01
CA SER A 154 8.09 -0.85 17.27
C SER A 154 9.51 -1.44 17.32
N ALA A 155 10.15 -1.62 16.17
CA ALA A 155 11.53 -2.11 16.07
C ALA A 155 12.57 -0.98 16.13
N LEU A 156 12.16 0.26 15.97
CA LEU A 156 13.02 1.43 15.98
C LEU A 156 13.27 1.93 17.42
N HIS A 157 14.42 2.56 17.63
CA HIS A 157 14.69 3.31 18.85
C HIS A 157 13.95 4.66 18.83
N ALA A 158 13.84 5.29 19.99
CA ALA A 158 13.16 6.58 20.11
C ALA A 158 13.80 7.69 19.25
N ASP A 159 15.12 7.65 19.13
CA ASP A 159 15.94 8.61 18.36
C ASP A 159 16.12 8.25 16.87
N ASP A 160 15.56 7.12 16.43
CA ASP A 160 15.49 6.79 15.00
C ASP A 160 14.43 7.65 14.30
N TRP A 161 14.63 7.88 13.01
CA TRP A 161 13.77 8.74 12.22
C TRP A 161 12.99 7.96 11.17
N ILE A 162 11.83 8.51 10.80
CA ILE A 162 11.06 8.01 9.68
C ILE A 162 10.75 9.12 8.68
N THR A 163 10.69 8.75 7.38
CA THR A 163 9.99 9.52 6.35
C THR A 163 8.75 8.76 5.94
N SER A 164 7.69 9.49 5.59
CA SER A 164 6.38 8.92 5.29
C SER A 164 5.81 9.48 4.00
N THR A 165 4.72 8.88 3.55
CA THR A 165 3.97 9.28 2.36
C THR A 165 2.73 10.09 2.74
N PHE A 166 1.92 10.44 1.74
CA PHE A 166 0.59 11.02 1.94
C PHE A 166 -0.38 10.11 2.71
N ARG A 167 -0.06 8.81 2.89
CA ARG A 167 -0.82 7.82 3.69
C ARG A 167 -0.18 7.67 5.09
N GLY A 168 0.09 8.80 5.74
CA GLY A 168 0.98 8.86 6.88
C GLY A 168 0.33 8.69 8.26
N HIS A 169 -1.00 8.58 8.39
CA HIS A 169 -1.67 8.55 9.70
C HIS A 169 -1.19 7.39 10.57
N GLY A 170 -1.16 6.17 10.01
CA GLY A 170 -0.67 4.99 10.71
C GLY A 170 0.79 5.13 11.13
N HIS A 171 1.65 5.66 10.26
CA HIS A 171 3.05 5.92 10.58
C HIS A 171 3.20 6.94 11.71
N ALA A 172 2.40 8.01 11.69
CA ALA A 172 2.41 9.05 12.72
C ALA A 172 2.04 8.49 14.10
N LEU A 173 0.90 7.79 14.20
CA LEU A 173 0.47 7.15 15.43
C LEU A 173 1.48 6.07 15.88
N ALA A 174 1.97 5.26 14.97
CA ALA A 174 2.98 4.25 15.26
C ALA A 174 4.32 4.84 15.70
N LYS A 175 4.73 6.02 15.24
CA LYS A 175 5.94 6.73 15.68
C LYS A 175 5.74 7.48 16.98
N GLY A 176 4.49 7.60 17.46
CA GLY A 176 4.16 8.17 18.77
C GLY A 176 3.62 9.59 18.75
N LEU A 177 3.11 10.07 17.61
CA LEU A 177 2.27 11.25 17.60
C LEU A 177 0.99 10.97 18.39
N SER A 178 0.51 11.95 19.14
CA SER A 178 -0.75 11.81 19.87
C SER A 178 -1.95 11.90 18.94
N LEU A 179 -3.06 11.26 19.34
CA LEU A 179 -4.35 11.41 18.66
C LEU A 179 -4.76 12.88 18.53
N GLN A 180 -4.50 13.68 19.58
CA GLN A 180 -4.88 15.09 19.61
C GLN A 180 -4.11 15.89 18.55
N GLU A 181 -2.76 15.79 18.52
CA GLU A 181 -1.94 16.49 17.54
C GLU A 181 -2.36 16.16 16.11
N LEU A 182 -2.72 14.90 15.88
CA LEU A 182 -3.11 14.41 14.55
C LEU A 182 -4.50 14.90 14.16
N LEU A 183 -5.49 14.84 15.06
CA LEU A 183 -6.85 15.35 14.81
C LEU A 183 -6.85 16.87 14.65
N ASP A 184 -6.13 17.58 15.50
CA ASP A 184 -6.01 19.04 15.39
C ASP A 184 -5.46 19.45 14.00
N GLU A 185 -4.48 18.69 13.48
CA GLU A 185 -3.97 18.91 12.13
C GLU A 185 -5.02 18.67 11.05
N LEU A 186 -5.79 17.59 11.16
CA LEU A 186 -6.85 17.26 10.21
C LEU A 186 -8.01 18.27 10.24
N PHE A 187 -8.26 18.91 11.40
CA PHE A 187 -9.21 20.00 11.54
C PHE A 187 -8.63 21.36 11.13
N GLY A 188 -7.33 21.44 10.81
CA GLY A 188 -6.65 22.65 10.41
C GLY A 188 -6.31 23.58 11.57
N ALA A 189 -6.26 23.07 12.80
CA ALA A 189 -6.00 23.85 14.00
C ALA A 189 -4.51 24.17 14.18
N THR A 190 -4.21 25.30 14.83
CA THR A 190 -2.81 25.75 15.09
C THR A 190 -2.08 24.85 16.10
N THR A 191 -2.81 24.04 16.85
CA THR A 191 -2.30 23.03 17.79
C THR A 191 -1.97 21.69 17.12
N GLY A 192 -2.27 21.55 15.82
CA GLY A 192 -1.92 20.39 15.02
C GLY A 192 -0.41 20.21 14.85
N CYS A 193 0.01 18.98 14.57
CA CYS A 193 1.42 18.58 14.47
C CYS A 193 2.22 19.40 13.43
N CYS A 194 1.55 19.93 12.40
CA CYS A 194 2.09 20.89 11.41
C CYS A 194 1.40 22.25 11.47
N LYS A 195 0.81 22.60 12.60
CA LYS A 195 0.13 23.89 12.88
C LYS A 195 -1.03 24.19 11.94
N GLY A 196 -1.75 23.13 11.53
CA GLY A 196 -2.88 23.21 10.62
C GLY A 196 -2.52 23.50 9.15
N LYS A 197 -1.23 23.43 8.78
CA LYS A 197 -0.75 23.75 7.43
C LYS A 197 -0.54 22.52 6.55
N GLY A 198 -0.33 21.36 7.14
CA GLY A 198 -0.03 20.12 6.43
C GLY A 198 -1.27 19.35 6.00
N GLY A 199 -2.28 19.33 6.84
CA GLY A 199 -3.46 18.49 6.67
C GLY A 199 -3.13 16.99 6.61
N SER A 200 -4.06 16.17 6.14
CA SER A 200 -3.95 14.71 6.13
C SER A 200 -2.68 14.16 5.46
N MET A 201 -2.21 14.78 4.38
CA MET A 201 -1.11 14.25 3.57
C MET A 201 0.28 14.63 4.09
N HIS A 202 0.39 15.56 5.03
CA HIS A 202 1.66 16.12 5.47
C HIS A 202 1.81 16.10 7.00
N VAL A 203 1.22 15.10 7.65
CA VAL A 203 1.37 14.92 9.11
C VAL A 203 2.80 14.51 9.45
N GLY A 204 3.32 15.05 10.55
CA GLY A 204 4.66 14.73 11.05
C GLY A 204 5.01 15.52 12.29
N ASN A 205 6.07 15.11 12.99
CA ASN A 205 6.58 15.81 14.16
C ASN A 205 8.09 15.55 14.27
N MET A 206 8.88 16.60 14.05
CA MET A 206 10.34 16.51 14.04
C MET A 206 10.90 16.14 15.42
N GLU A 207 10.25 16.53 16.51
CA GLU A 207 10.68 16.18 17.88
C GLU A 207 10.51 14.69 18.15
N LYS A 208 9.58 14.04 17.45
CA LYS A 208 9.35 12.61 17.53
C LYS A 208 10.10 11.80 16.48
N GLY A 209 10.97 12.44 15.70
CA GLY A 209 11.72 11.79 14.64
C GLY A 209 10.87 11.39 13.43
N MET A 210 9.81 12.13 13.13
CA MET A 210 9.01 11.94 11.92
C MET A 210 9.03 13.20 11.07
N LEU A 211 9.66 13.11 9.88
CA LEU A 211 9.56 14.16 8.88
C LEU A 211 8.11 14.27 8.40
N PRO A 212 7.56 15.49 8.21
CA PRO A 212 6.24 15.66 7.64
C PRO A 212 6.05 14.83 6.37
N GLY A 213 4.90 14.18 6.25
CA GLY A 213 4.56 13.29 5.13
C GLY A 213 4.77 13.98 3.78
N ILE A 214 5.23 13.22 2.80
CA ILE A 214 5.60 13.74 1.48
C ILE A 214 4.63 13.20 0.44
N ALA A 215 3.85 14.10 -0.18
CA ALA A 215 2.87 13.72 -1.18
C ALA A 215 3.49 13.43 -2.56
N ILE A 216 4.70 13.91 -2.83
CA ILE A 216 5.46 13.58 -4.04
C ILE A 216 5.87 12.12 -3.98
N VAL A 217 5.42 11.32 -4.94
CA VAL A 217 5.75 9.89 -5.03
C VAL A 217 7.27 9.72 -5.09
N ALA A 218 7.82 8.82 -4.29
CA ALA A 218 9.24 8.59 -4.07
C ALA A 218 10.04 9.78 -3.47
N GLY A 219 9.47 10.97 -3.31
CA GLY A 219 10.17 12.16 -2.81
C GLY A 219 10.76 12.00 -1.41
N GLY A 220 10.21 11.11 -0.59
CA GLY A 220 10.74 10.77 0.73
C GLY A 220 12.08 10.03 0.70
N ILE A 221 12.40 9.35 -0.40
CA ILE A 221 13.59 8.50 -0.51
C ILE A 221 14.89 9.32 -0.49
N PRO A 222 15.09 10.34 -1.38
CA PRO A 222 16.29 11.15 -1.32
C PRO A 222 16.41 11.94 -0.01
N LEU A 223 15.30 12.34 0.61
CA LEU A 223 15.32 12.99 1.92
C LEU A 223 15.81 12.03 3.02
N ALA A 224 15.31 10.78 3.05
CA ALA A 224 15.80 9.78 3.96
C ALA A 224 17.29 9.46 3.78
N VAL A 225 17.76 9.44 2.54
CA VAL A 225 19.19 9.26 2.20
C VAL A 225 20.02 10.41 2.73
N GLY A 226 19.57 11.66 2.54
CA GLY A 226 20.24 12.85 3.08
C GLY A 226 20.32 12.86 4.60
N MET A 227 19.21 12.47 5.27
CA MET A 227 19.18 12.34 6.73
C MET A 227 20.13 11.24 7.22
N ALA A 228 20.10 10.05 6.60
CA ALA A 228 20.99 8.96 6.95
C ALA A 228 22.47 9.31 6.73
N LEU A 229 22.79 10.07 5.69
CA LEU A 229 24.13 10.61 5.44
C LEU A 229 24.53 11.57 6.58
N ALA A 230 23.66 12.50 6.95
CA ALA A 230 23.92 13.44 8.04
C ALA A 230 24.19 12.72 9.36
N PHE A 231 23.39 11.71 9.73
CA PHE A 231 23.63 10.93 10.94
C PHE A 231 24.93 10.14 10.89
N LYS A 232 25.26 9.55 9.74
CA LYS A 232 26.54 8.88 9.54
C LYS A 232 27.72 9.83 9.70
N MET A 233 27.67 11.04 9.10
CA MET A 233 28.72 12.06 9.23
C MET A 233 28.87 12.53 10.70
N GLN A 234 27.75 12.63 11.43
CA GLN A 234 27.72 12.96 12.85
C GLN A 234 28.12 11.77 13.75
N LYS A 235 28.39 10.60 13.19
CA LYS A 235 28.69 9.35 13.95
C LYS A 235 27.61 8.96 14.93
N LYS A 236 26.34 9.28 14.64
CA LYS A 236 25.18 8.87 15.43
C LYS A 236 24.75 7.45 15.06
N PRO A 237 24.31 6.61 16.01
CA PRO A 237 23.79 5.27 15.72
C PRO A 237 22.37 5.28 15.19
N THR A 238 21.85 6.45 14.84
CA THR A 238 20.49 6.69 14.38
C THR A 238 20.26 6.08 13.00
N VAL A 239 19.13 5.38 12.84
CA VAL A 239 18.67 4.78 11.60
C VAL A 239 17.50 5.59 11.05
N VAL A 240 17.34 5.62 9.73
CA VAL A 240 16.21 6.25 9.05
C VAL A 240 15.39 5.17 8.35
N ALA A 241 14.13 4.97 8.73
CA ALA A 241 13.19 4.13 8.01
C ALA A 241 12.36 4.98 7.03
N CYS A 242 12.47 4.67 5.75
CA CYS A 242 11.79 5.38 4.67
C CYS A 242 10.62 4.56 4.17
N PHE A 243 9.38 4.98 4.48
CA PHE A 243 8.17 4.35 3.97
C PHE A 243 7.79 4.88 2.59
N PHE A 244 7.42 3.97 1.70
CA PHE A 244 6.90 4.29 0.36
C PHE A 244 6.05 3.12 -0.16
N GLY A 245 5.17 3.39 -1.13
CA GLY A 245 4.36 2.36 -1.77
C GLY A 245 5.05 1.73 -2.98
N ASP A 246 4.50 0.60 -3.47
CA ASP A 246 4.97 -0.10 -4.66
C ASP A 246 5.06 0.79 -5.90
N GLY A 247 4.12 1.73 -6.08
CA GLY A 247 4.16 2.68 -7.19
C GLY A 247 5.39 3.62 -7.21
N ALA A 248 6.03 3.85 -6.06
CA ALA A 248 7.21 4.69 -5.96
C ALA A 248 8.48 4.08 -6.59
N VAL A 249 8.49 2.76 -6.76
CA VAL A 249 9.67 2.02 -7.24
C VAL A 249 9.95 2.22 -8.73
N ALA A 250 9.00 2.78 -9.47
CA ALA A 250 9.16 3.15 -10.88
C ALA A 250 9.72 4.56 -11.07
N GLU A 251 9.80 5.37 -10.00
CA GLU A 251 10.32 6.74 -10.06
C GLU A 251 11.84 6.78 -10.07
N GLY A 252 12.43 7.74 -10.80
CA GLY A 252 13.88 7.95 -10.83
C GLY A 252 14.49 8.15 -9.45
N ALA A 253 13.81 8.92 -8.58
CA ALA A 253 14.23 9.20 -7.22
C ALA A 253 14.46 7.94 -6.35
N PHE A 254 13.70 6.84 -6.61
CA PHE A 254 13.97 5.55 -5.97
C PHE A 254 15.35 5.03 -6.38
N HIS A 255 15.62 4.95 -7.69
CA HIS A 255 16.86 4.39 -8.21
C HIS A 255 18.09 5.20 -7.79
N GLU A 256 18.00 6.52 -7.83
CA GLU A 256 19.07 7.42 -7.42
C GLU A 256 19.34 7.32 -5.92
N GLY A 257 18.29 7.39 -5.11
CA GLY A 257 18.40 7.34 -3.65
C GLY A 257 18.95 6.03 -3.13
N VAL A 258 18.41 4.89 -3.58
CA VAL A 258 18.88 3.57 -3.10
C VAL A 258 20.34 3.30 -3.55
N ASN A 259 20.72 3.75 -4.75
CA ASN A 259 22.10 3.62 -5.23
C ASN A 259 23.08 4.45 -4.36
N MET A 260 22.74 5.70 -4.04
CA MET A 260 23.55 6.53 -3.15
C MET A 260 23.67 5.88 -1.74
N ALA A 261 22.55 5.41 -1.20
CA ALA A 261 22.56 4.76 0.11
C ALA A 261 23.42 3.51 0.15
N ALA A 262 23.37 2.69 -0.92
CA ALA A 262 24.20 1.50 -1.06
C ALA A 262 25.70 1.84 -1.15
N LEU A 263 26.06 2.77 -2.06
CA LEU A 263 27.44 3.19 -2.29
C LEU A 263 28.09 3.69 -0.99
N TRP A 264 27.35 4.47 -0.22
CA TRP A 264 27.87 5.07 1.01
C TRP A 264 27.56 4.25 2.26
N LYS A 265 26.96 3.06 2.13
CA LYS A 265 26.57 2.18 3.25
C LYS A 265 25.83 2.97 4.34
N LEU A 266 24.77 3.67 3.95
CA LEU A 266 24.00 4.53 4.85
C LEU A 266 23.08 3.72 5.77
N PRO A 267 22.83 4.16 7.01
CA PRO A 267 21.91 3.52 7.94
C PRO A 267 20.44 3.81 7.58
N ALA A 268 20.01 3.30 6.42
CA ALA A 268 18.66 3.49 5.90
C ALA A 268 17.93 2.15 5.72
N ILE A 269 16.68 2.08 6.18
CA ILE A 269 15.76 0.98 5.91
C ILE A 269 14.72 1.49 4.91
N PHE A 270 14.75 0.97 3.70
CA PHE A 270 13.74 1.25 2.68
C PHE A 270 12.56 0.32 2.89
N VAL A 271 11.42 0.85 3.35
CA VAL A 271 10.21 0.10 3.69
C VAL A 271 9.19 0.29 2.59
N CYS A 272 9.07 -0.69 1.72
CA CYS A 272 8.08 -0.70 0.66
C CYS A 272 6.78 -1.37 1.17
N GLU A 273 5.72 -0.60 1.35
CA GLU A 273 4.37 -1.12 1.56
C GLU A 273 3.78 -1.54 0.20
N ASN A 274 4.06 -2.79 -0.19
CA ASN A 274 3.55 -3.33 -1.44
C ASN A 274 2.10 -3.78 -1.24
N ASN A 275 1.18 -2.88 -1.57
CA ASN A 275 -0.26 -3.13 -1.53
C ASN A 275 -0.84 -3.48 -2.91
N LEU A 276 0.01 -3.83 -3.87
CA LEU A 276 -0.26 -4.25 -5.24
C LEU A 276 -0.75 -3.15 -6.18
N TYR A 277 -1.01 -1.92 -5.70
CA TYR A 277 -1.61 -0.87 -6.52
C TYR A 277 -0.92 0.48 -6.35
N GLY A 278 -0.27 0.96 -7.41
CA GLY A 278 0.06 2.37 -7.59
C GLY A 278 -1.20 3.14 -8.01
N ALA A 279 -1.82 3.87 -7.08
CA ALA A 279 -3.17 4.42 -7.24
C ALA A 279 -4.18 3.33 -7.66
N SER A 280 -4.67 3.34 -8.89
CA SER A 280 -5.59 2.34 -9.46
C SER A 280 -4.90 1.31 -10.36
N THR A 281 -3.58 1.39 -10.54
CA THR A 281 -2.84 0.53 -11.47
C THR A 281 -2.16 -0.61 -10.71
N HIS A 282 -2.55 -1.85 -11.03
CA HIS A 282 -1.95 -3.03 -10.43
C HIS A 282 -0.47 -3.17 -10.84
N ILE A 283 0.38 -3.56 -9.89
CA ILE A 283 1.84 -3.66 -10.05
C ILE A 283 2.28 -4.48 -11.25
N SER A 284 1.57 -5.56 -11.59
CA SER A 284 1.91 -6.41 -12.76
C SER A 284 1.76 -5.73 -14.11
N LYS A 285 1.07 -4.57 -14.17
CA LYS A 285 0.90 -3.79 -15.40
C LYS A 285 2.05 -2.80 -15.63
N VAL A 286 2.85 -2.51 -14.62
CA VAL A 286 3.92 -1.50 -14.66
C VAL A 286 5.30 -2.09 -14.38
N MET A 287 5.38 -3.30 -13.84
CA MET A 287 6.65 -3.96 -13.50
C MET A 287 6.70 -5.39 -14.03
N LYS A 288 7.76 -5.74 -14.73
CA LYS A 288 8.01 -7.11 -15.19
C LYS A 288 8.35 -8.04 -14.02
N ASN A 289 9.26 -7.61 -13.14
CA ASN A 289 9.52 -8.28 -11.88
C ASN A 289 8.75 -7.54 -10.78
N THR A 290 7.69 -8.17 -10.29
CA THR A 290 6.79 -7.62 -9.27
C THR A 290 7.31 -7.82 -7.84
N ARG A 291 8.38 -8.60 -7.65
CA ARG A 291 9.07 -8.72 -6.35
C ARG A 291 10.04 -7.55 -6.20
N ILE A 292 9.65 -6.56 -5.42
CA ILE A 292 10.42 -5.32 -5.27
C ILE A 292 11.73 -5.56 -4.53
N SER A 293 11.74 -6.47 -3.54
CA SER A 293 12.94 -6.80 -2.78
C SER A 293 14.11 -7.30 -3.64
N ASP A 294 13.84 -7.92 -4.80
CA ASP A 294 14.89 -8.39 -5.73
C ASP A 294 15.72 -7.24 -6.31
N ARG A 295 15.17 -6.02 -6.34
CA ARG A 295 15.89 -4.84 -6.86
C ARG A 295 17.11 -4.48 -6.03
N ALA A 296 17.10 -4.79 -4.72
CA ALA A 296 18.23 -4.52 -3.83
C ALA A 296 19.53 -5.21 -4.28
N ALA A 297 19.42 -6.40 -4.84
CA ALA A 297 20.59 -7.13 -5.37
C ALA A 297 21.30 -6.36 -6.50
N GLY A 298 20.56 -5.65 -7.35
CA GLY A 298 21.12 -4.82 -8.41
C GLY A 298 21.95 -3.62 -7.91
N TYR A 299 21.73 -3.21 -6.66
CA TYR A 299 22.50 -2.15 -5.98
C TYR A 299 23.50 -2.70 -4.96
N GLY A 300 23.61 -4.03 -4.82
CA GLY A 300 24.60 -4.68 -3.96
C GLY A 300 24.29 -4.66 -2.47
N PHE A 301 23.00 -4.61 -2.07
CA PHE A 301 22.59 -4.71 -0.67
C PHE A 301 21.40 -5.68 -0.47
N ARG A 302 21.02 -5.94 0.78
CA ARG A 302 20.03 -6.95 1.13
C ARG A 302 18.61 -6.45 0.88
N GLY A 303 17.79 -7.24 0.15
CA GLY A 303 16.34 -7.13 0.07
C GLY A 303 15.65 -8.33 0.73
N GLN A 304 14.45 -8.11 1.27
CA GLN A 304 13.64 -9.16 1.90
C GLN A 304 12.16 -8.86 1.71
N THR A 305 11.41 -9.86 1.25
CA THR A 305 9.94 -9.82 1.22
C THR A 305 9.40 -10.42 2.53
N VAL A 306 8.42 -9.75 3.15
CA VAL A 306 7.81 -10.13 4.42
C VAL A 306 6.29 -10.06 4.28
N ASP A 307 5.55 -10.92 4.99
CA ASP A 307 4.10 -10.79 5.13
C ASP A 307 3.80 -9.53 5.97
N GLY A 308 3.40 -8.45 5.30
CA GLY A 308 3.10 -7.16 5.91
C GLY A 308 1.84 -7.17 6.79
N ASN A 309 1.03 -8.24 6.76
CA ASN A 309 -0.12 -8.43 7.63
C ASN A 309 0.21 -9.30 8.87
N ASP A 310 1.47 -9.67 9.05
CA ASP A 310 1.99 -10.31 10.27
C ASP A 310 2.87 -9.31 11.03
N VAL A 311 2.34 -8.70 12.08
CA VAL A 311 3.03 -7.65 12.84
C VAL A 311 4.34 -8.14 13.49
N LEU A 312 4.41 -9.41 13.91
CA LEU A 312 5.61 -9.98 14.51
C LEU A 312 6.69 -10.25 13.46
N ALA A 313 6.31 -10.75 12.28
CA ALA A 313 7.23 -10.92 11.16
C ALA A 313 7.81 -9.57 10.69
N VAL A 314 6.97 -8.54 10.61
CA VAL A 314 7.39 -7.16 10.28
C VAL A 314 8.33 -6.62 11.34
N TYR A 315 7.98 -6.78 12.63
CA TYR A 315 8.83 -6.35 13.76
C TYR A 315 10.22 -6.99 13.70
N GLU A 316 10.30 -8.32 13.58
CA GLU A 316 11.59 -9.01 13.55
C GLU A 316 12.45 -8.66 12.34
N ALA A 317 11.85 -8.58 11.16
CA ALA A 317 12.57 -8.17 9.95
C ALA A 317 13.12 -6.74 10.10
N SER A 318 12.31 -5.83 10.66
CA SER A 318 12.72 -4.45 10.88
C SER A 318 13.78 -4.31 11.96
N ARG A 319 13.69 -5.09 13.05
CA ARG A 319 14.69 -5.14 14.13
C ARG A 319 16.04 -5.63 13.59
N GLN A 320 16.04 -6.67 12.75
CA GLN A 320 17.26 -7.16 12.12
C GLN A 320 17.83 -6.12 11.13
N ALA A 321 16.98 -5.49 10.32
CA ALA A 321 17.40 -4.44 9.40
C ALA A 321 18.03 -3.25 10.14
N ALA A 322 17.43 -2.81 11.25
CA ALA A 322 17.99 -1.74 12.07
C ALA A 322 19.34 -2.12 12.69
N ALA A 323 19.49 -3.36 13.16
CA ALA A 323 20.76 -3.88 13.66
C ALA A 323 21.85 -3.89 12.59
N ASP A 324 21.53 -4.36 11.37
CA ASP A 324 22.45 -4.37 10.24
C ASP A 324 22.88 -2.95 9.84
N CYS A 325 21.96 -2.00 9.82
CA CYS A 325 22.25 -0.59 9.55
C CYS A 325 23.20 0.00 10.60
N ARG A 326 22.95 -0.25 11.90
CA ARG A 326 23.83 0.21 12.99
C ARG A 326 25.20 -0.43 12.97
N ALA A 327 25.30 -1.67 12.51
CA ALA A 327 26.56 -2.37 12.32
C ALA A 327 27.38 -1.86 11.12
N GLY A 328 26.83 -0.90 10.33
CA GLY A 328 27.50 -0.34 9.15
C GLY A 328 27.45 -1.23 7.91
N ASN A 329 26.56 -2.24 7.90
CA ASN A 329 26.40 -3.17 6.76
C ASN A 329 25.67 -2.56 5.57
N GLY A 330 25.25 -1.28 5.67
CA GLY A 330 24.59 -0.54 4.62
C GLY A 330 23.07 -0.60 4.71
N PRO A 331 22.34 -0.15 3.68
CA PRO A 331 20.90 -0.12 3.69
C PRO A 331 20.27 -1.51 3.58
N VAL A 332 18.98 -1.60 3.90
CA VAL A 332 18.16 -2.79 3.71
C VAL A 332 16.85 -2.38 3.03
N LEU A 333 16.37 -3.18 2.08
CA LEU A 333 15.05 -3.03 1.47
C LEU A 333 14.10 -4.09 2.04
N LEU A 334 13.09 -3.65 2.77
CA LEU A 334 12.00 -4.50 3.24
C LEU A 334 10.78 -4.28 2.34
N GLU A 335 10.34 -5.31 1.66
CA GLU A 335 9.08 -5.33 0.93
C GLU A 335 8.02 -5.99 1.80
N LEU A 336 7.08 -5.21 2.30
CA LEU A 336 6.00 -5.63 3.16
C LEU A 336 4.74 -5.85 2.32
N MET A 337 4.38 -7.12 2.11
CA MET A 337 3.20 -7.50 1.33
C MET A 337 1.93 -7.25 2.14
N THR A 338 1.12 -6.33 1.70
CA THR A 338 -0.09 -5.88 2.40
C THR A 338 -1.20 -5.53 1.42
N TYR A 339 -2.32 -4.98 1.91
CA TYR A 339 -3.43 -4.58 1.05
C TYR A 339 -4.25 -3.45 1.66
N ARG A 340 -4.71 -2.53 0.83
CA ARG A 340 -5.61 -1.45 1.27
C ARG A 340 -7.04 -1.97 1.37
N ARG A 341 -7.68 -1.78 2.52
CA ARG A 341 -9.12 -2.09 2.70
C ARG A 341 -10.03 -0.99 2.11
N THR A 342 -9.47 0.14 1.78
CA THR A 342 -10.15 1.29 1.16
C THR A 342 -9.50 1.62 -0.17
N GLY A 343 -10.12 2.50 -0.96
CA GLY A 343 -9.55 3.01 -2.20
C GLY A 343 -8.24 3.76 -2.00
N HIS A 344 -7.67 4.22 -3.10
CA HIS A 344 -6.44 5.03 -3.06
C HIS A 344 -6.64 6.29 -2.21
N SER A 345 -7.75 6.96 -2.40
CA SER A 345 -8.23 8.06 -1.55
C SER A 345 -9.67 7.83 -1.12
N ARG A 346 -10.20 8.66 -0.22
CA ARG A 346 -11.55 8.50 0.34
C ARG A 346 -12.67 8.51 -0.71
N ARG A 347 -12.46 9.18 -1.84
CA ARG A 347 -13.44 9.26 -2.94
C ARG A 347 -13.31 8.15 -3.98
N ASP A 348 -12.33 7.26 -3.83
CA ASP A 348 -12.06 6.18 -4.76
C ASP A 348 -12.97 4.97 -4.48
N PRO A 349 -13.81 4.55 -5.44
CA PRO A 349 -14.77 3.45 -5.27
C PRO A 349 -14.17 2.05 -5.40
N CYS A 350 -12.86 1.90 -5.66
CA CYS A 350 -12.14 0.61 -5.76
C CYS A 350 -12.59 -0.33 -6.89
N HIS A 351 -13.23 0.14 -7.93
CA HIS A 351 -13.73 -0.73 -9.03
C HIS A 351 -12.63 -1.50 -9.77
N TYR A 352 -11.37 -1.09 -9.62
CA TYR A 352 -10.21 -1.75 -10.22
C TYR A 352 -9.68 -2.94 -9.42
N GLN A 353 -10.13 -3.12 -8.19
CA GLN A 353 -9.75 -4.25 -7.35
C GLN A 353 -10.69 -5.43 -7.61
N PRO A 354 -10.22 -6.59 -8.12
CA PRO A 354 -11.04 -7.78 -8.29
C PRO A 354 -11.62 -8.24 -6.95
N ALA A 355 -12.87 -8.72 -6.97
CA ALA A 355 -13.56 -9.11 -5.74
C ALA A 355 -12.87 -10.29 -5.05
N ASP A 356 -12.45 -11.29 -5.80
CA ASP A 356 -11.74 -12.48 -5.31
C ASP A 356 -10.38 -12.12 -4.68
N GLU A 357 -9.62 -11.21 -5.29
CA GLU A 357 -8.38 -10.71 -4.72
C GLU A 357 -8.64 -9.97 -3.41
N ARG A 358 -9.62 -9.07 -3.42
CA ARG A 358 -10.00 -8.30 -2.23
C ARG A 358 -10.45 -9.20 -1.07
N ASP A 359 -11.30 -10.20 -1.36
CA ASP A 359 -11.81 -11.11 -0.34
C ASP A 359 -10.69 -11.98 0.24
N ALA A 360 -9.76 -12.45 -0.60
CA ALA A 360 -8.57 -13.19 -0.17
C ALA A 360 -7.68 -12.35 0.77
N TRP A 361 -7.51 -11.05 0.49
CA TRP A 361 -6.73 -10.17 1.36
C TRP A 361 -7.49 -9.76 2.63
N PHE A 362 -8.79 -9.56 2.55
CA PHE A 362 -9.62 -9.19 3.71
C PHE A 362 -9.72 -10.33 4.72
N SER A 363 -9.70 -11.59 4.27
CA SER A 363 -9.62 -12.75 5.17
C SER A 363 -8.30 -12.83 5.94
N ARG A 364 -7.28 -12.08 5.53
CA ARG A 364 -5.96 -11.98 6.16
C ARG A 364 -5.78 -10.65 6.91
N ASP A 365 -6.86 -10.11 7.47
CA ASP A 365 -6.80 -8.85 8.25
C ASP A 365 -5.74 -8.93 9.35
N PRO A 366 -4.81 -7.95 9.45
CA PRO A 366 -3.70 -8.02 10.39
C PRO A 366 -4.14 -8.03 11.85
N ILE A 367 -5.22 -7.30 12.19
CA ILE A 367 -5.72 -7.20 13.57
C ILE A 367 -6.41 -8.50 13.96
N GLN A 368 -7.28 -9.05 13.09
CA GLN A 368 -7.99 -10.31 13.36
C GLN A 368 -7.02 -11.49 13.46
N ARG A 369 -6.03 -11.55 12.56
CA ARG A 369 -4.99 -12.60 12.62
C ARG A 369 -4.22 -12.54 13.92
N PHE A 370 -3.80 -11.35 14.32
CA PHE A 370 -2.99 -11.19 15.52
C PHE A 370 -3.81 -11.43 16.78
N SER A 371 -5.07 -10.97 16.88
CA SER A 371 -5.93 -11.27 18.03
C SER A 371 -6.21 -12.76 18.17
N SER A 372 -6.47 -13.46 17.06
CA SER A 372 -6.65 -14.93 17.06
C SER A 372 -5.39 -15.65 17.57
N TRP A 373 -4.21 -15.21 17.10
CA TRP A 373 -2.94 -15.76 17.55
C TRP A 373 -2.68 -15.46 19.05
N LEU A 374 -2.99 -14.25 19.52
CA LEU A 374 -2.86 -13.86 20.93
C LEU A 374 -3.73 -14.71 21.85
N THR A 375 -4.97 -15.00 21.44
CA THR A 375 -5.88 -15.88 22.19
C THR A 375 -5.33 -17.30 22.27
N GLN A 376 -4.82 -17.83 21.15
CA GLN A 376 -4.36 -19.23 21.09
C GLN A 376 -3.00 -19.47 21.74
N GLN A 377 -2.09 -18.51 21.62
CA GLN A 377 -0.67 -18.70 21.94
C GLN A 377 -0.19 -17.90 23.17
N ALA A 378 -0.83 -16.80 23.51
CA ALA A 378 -0.41 -15.91 24.57
C ALA A 378 -1.42 -15.82 25.73
N GLU A 379 -2.47 -16.62 25.70
CA GLU A 379 -3.52 -16.69 26.73
C GLU A 379 -4.13 -15.32 27.06
N ILE A 380 -4.36 -14.50 26.03
CA ILE A 380 -5.04 -13.21 26.12
C ILE A 380 -6.53 -13.44 25.98
N SER A 381 -7.32 -12.94 26.92
CA SER A 381 -8.76 -13.15 26.97
C SER A 381 -9.53 -12.17 26.07
N ALA A 382 -10.78 -12.50 25.73
CA ALA A 382 -11.68 -11.60 25.04
C ALA A 382 -11.90 -10.30 25.83
N ALA A 383 -11.95 -10.38 27.16
CA ALA A 383 -12.12 -9.21 28.02
C ALA A 383 -10.93 -8.21 27.90
N ASP A 384 -9.69 -8.70 27.73
CA ASP A 384 -8.53 -7.85 27.50
C ASP A 384 -8.70 -7.01 26.21
N PHE A 385 -9.24 -7.62 25.15
CA PHE A 385 -9.50 -6.92 23.87
C PHE A 385 -10.65 -5.92 23.97
N GLU A 386 -11.72 -6.25 24.67
CA GLU A 386 -12.87 -5.37 24.90
C GLU A 386 -12.47 -4.14 25.72
N GLU A 387 -11.66 -4.31 26.76
CA GLU A 387 -11.12 -3.20 27.58
C GLU A 387 -10.27 -2.26 26.72
N ILE A 388 -9.38 -2.80 25.88
CA ILE A 388 -8.54 -2.01 24.98
C ILE A 388 -9.42 -1.23 23.97
N ALA A 389 -10.42 -1.89 23.36
CA ALA A 389 -11.30 -1.26 22.39
C ALA A 389 -12.11 -0.11 23.03
N ALA A 390 -12.68 -0.35 24.21
CA ALA A 390 -13.46 0.66 24.94
C ALA A 390 -12.59 1.88 25.30
N ARG A 391 -11.37 1.66 25.77
CA ARG A 391 -10.41 2.72 26.09
C ARG A 391 -10.04 3.56 24.87
N ILE A 392 -9.77 2.91 23.72
CA ILE A 392 -9.46 3.58 22.45
C ILE A 392 -10.62 4.45 22.01
N GLN A 393 -11.85 3.93 22.08
CA GLN A 393 -13.04 4.69 21.68
C GLN A 393 -13.19 5.98 22.49
N VAL A 394 -13.04 5.89 23.81
CA VAL A 394 -13.10 7.07 24.71
C VAL A 394 -12.00 8.08 24.37
N GLN A 395 -10.79 7.60 24.06
CA GLN A 395 -9.68 8.49 23.71
C GLN A 395 -9.94 9.22 22.37
N ILE A 396 -10.46 8.52 21.38
CA ILE A 396 -10.79 9.10 20.07
C ILE A 396 -11.92 10.11 20.21
N ASP A 397 -13.01 9.78 20.91
CA ASP A 397 -14.14 10.67 21.11
C ASP A 397 -13.72 11.97 21.79
N LYS A 398 -12.93 11.86 22.87
CA LYS A 398 -12.40 13.04 23.58
C LYS A 398 -11.50 13.89 22.67
N ALA A 399 -10.63 13.27 21.89
CA ALA A 399 -9.72 13.99 21.00
C ALA A 399 -10.50 14.70 19.86
N VAL A 400 -11.56 14.09 19.34
CA VAL A 400 -12.44 14.72 18.34
C VAL A 400 -13.15 15.95 18.92
N GLU A 401 -13.73 15.84 20.14
CA GLU A 401 -14.40 16.97 20.76
C GLU A 401 -13.43 18.14 21.05
N ASN A 402 -12.22 17.83 21.49
CA ASN A 402 -11.18 18.85 21.67
C ASN A 402 -10.79 19.50 20.33
N ALA A 403 -10.59 18.70 19.28
CA ALA A 403 -10.21 19.22 17.96
C ALA A 403 -11.27 20.15 17.34
N LYS A 404 -12.56 19.88 17.58
CA LYS A 404 -13.65 20.77 17.15
C LYS A 404 -13.59 22.17 17.80
N GLN A 405 -12.97 22.26 18.97
CA GLN A 405 -12.82 23.51 19.73
C GLN A 405 -11.42 24.13 19.62
N ALA A 406 -10.52 23.46 18.93
CA ALA A 406 -9.13 23.89 18.81
C ALA A 406 -9.02 25.20 17.99
N PRO A 407 -8.05 26.08 18.31
CA PRO A 407 -7.93 27.38 17.68
C PRO A 407 -7.52 27.25 16.21
N LEU A 408 -8.27 27.87 15.32
CA LEU A 408 -7.97 27.94 13.89
C LEU A 408 -6.89 29.00 13.60
N PRO A 409 -6.09 28.85 12.52
CA PRO A 409 -5.10 29.83 12.13
C PRO A 409 -5.75 31.14 11.67
N THR A 410 -5.04 32.24 11.93
CA THR A 410 -5.41 33.59 11.49
C THR A 410 -4.55 34.00 10.27
N VAL A 411 -4.88 35.12 9.64
CA VAL A 411 -4.07 35.68 8.54
C VAL A 411 -2.62 35.92 8.97
N ASN A 412 -2.39 36.25 10.25
CA ASN A 412 -1.05 36.45 10.80
C ASN A 412 -0.22 35.16 10.87
N ASP A 413 -0.88 33.99 10.86
CA ASP A 413 -0.20 32.68 10.90
C ASP A 413 0.29 32.22 9.51
N LEU A 414 -0.18 32.86 8.43
CA LEU A 414 0.17 32.50 7.04
C LEU A 414 1.69 32.49 6.80
N ARG A 415 2.40 33.50 7.30
CA ARG A 415 3.84 33.67 7.07
C ARG A 415 4.73 33.02 8.12
N LYS A 416 4.17 32.64 9.27
CA LYS A 416 4.93 32.02 10.36
C LYS A 416 5.51 30.67 9.92
N GLY A 417 6.84 30.53 10.07
CA GLY A 417 7.57 29.31 9.72
C GLY A 417 7.78 29.09 8.22
N VAL A 418 7.51 30.10 7.36
CA VAL A 418 7.85 30.10 5.94
C VAL A 418 9.16 30.88 5.71
N PHE A 419 9.31 31.98 6.41
CA PHE A 419 10.53 32.77 6.45
C PHE A 419 11.04 32.80 7.88
N GLY A 420 12.33 32.54 8.04
CA GLY A 420 12.98 32.50 9.35
C GLY A 420 13.05 33.91 10.01
#